data_3b451465d89b3ef0bc26d473feaa56a1
#
_entry.id   3b451465d89b3ef0bc26d473feaa56a1
#
_cell.length_a   1.000
_cell.length_b   1.000
_cell.length_c   1.000
_cell.angle_alpha   90.00
_cell.angle_beta   90.00
_cell.angle_gamma   90.00
#
_symmetry.space_group_name_H-M   'P 1'
#
loop_
_entity.id
_entity.type
_entity.pdbx_description
1 polymer ?
#
loop_
_entity_poly.entity_id
_entity_poly.type
_entity_poly.pdbx_seq_one_letter_code
_entity_poly.pdbx_strand_id
1 'polypeptide(L)'
;MSSVRAEILPVDFPNTAAARITIDAPASVIFDLLASPAAHQRFDGSGSVRNAISGPDRLFLGATFGMAMKIKVPYRIKNTVVEFEENKKITWCHLMKWTWSYELQAVAPNKTIVTESFDASKISGFAKWWLNRTGAMDHNPKWMAKSLVALKAICEG
;
A
#
# COMPACT_ATOMS: atom_id res chain seq x y z
N MET A 1 -20.25 13.71 14.98
CA MET A 1 -18.90 13.64 14.37
C MET A 1 -18.93 12.74 13.15
N SER A 2 -18.50 13.24 12.00
CA SER A 2 -18.30 12.37 10.83
C SER A 2 -17.10 11.48 11.07
N SER A 3 -17.28 10.18 10.93
CA SER A 3 -16.13 9.24 10.98
C SER A 3 -15.24 9.48 9.75
N VAL A 4 -13.93 9.58 9.97
CA VAL A 4 -12.96 9.65 8.88
C VAL A 4 -13.01 8.35 8.10
N ARG A 5 -13.21 8.42 6.79
CA ARG A 5 -13.26 7.25 5.90
C ARG A 5 -12.50 7.53 4.62
N ALA A 6 -11.83 6.50 4.11
CA ALA A 6 -11.29 6.50 2.76
C ALA A 6 -12.39 6.09 1.77
N GLU A 7 -12.32 6.62 0.57
CA GLU A 7 -13.23 6.26 -0.52
C GLU A 7 -12.71 5.03 -1.25
N ILE A 8 -13.51 3.97 -1.32
CA ILE A 8 -13.22 2.81 -2.15
C ILE A 8 -13.66 3.14 -3.57
N LEU A 9 -12.72 3.09 -4.52
CA LEU A 9 -12.98 3.46 -5.90
C LEU A 9 -13.52 2.28 -6.70
N PRO A 10 -14.44 2.52 -7.67
CA PRO A 10 -14.82 1.49 -8.63
C PRO A 10 -13.62 1.14 -9.51
N VAL A 11 -13.48 -0.13 -9.87
CA VAL A 11 -12.43 -0.61 -10.76
C VAL A 11 -13.05 -1.44 -11.87
N ASP A 12 -12.57 -1.22 -13.11
CA ASP A 12 -13.13 -1.86 -14.30
C ASP A 12 -12.47 -3.21 -14.63
N PHE A 13 -11.35 -3.52 -13.98
CA PHE A 13 -10.58 -4.74 -14.26
C PHE A 13 -10.71 -5.74 -13.12
N PRO A 14 -10.87 -7.05 -13.43
CA PRO A 14 -10.87 -8.08 -12.39
C PRO A 14 -9.52 -8.15 -11.67
N ASN A 15 -9.53 -8.54 -10.40
CA ASN A 15 -8.35 -8.66 -9.54
C ASN A 15 -7.59 -7.34 -9.35
N THR A 16 -8.30 -6.22 -9.39
CA THR A 16 -7.77 -4.89 -9.06
C THR A 16 -8.62 -4.25 -7.96
N ALA A 17 -8.02 -3.35 -7.20
CA ALA A 17 -8.71 -2.59 -6.18
C ALA A 17 -8.04 -1.22 -6.02
N ALA A 18 -8.81 -0.21 -5.62
CA ALA A 18 -8.29 1.11 -5.35
C ALA A 18 -9.10 1.82 -4.26
N ALA A 19 -8.43 2.66 -3.49
CA ALA A 19 -9.05 3.53 -2.51
C ALA A 19 -8.28 4.85 -2.45
N ARG A 20 -8.93 5.94 -2.04
CA ARG A 20 -8.27 7.23 -1.90
C ARG A 20 -8.76 7.97 -0.67
N ILE A 21 -7.93 8.90 -0.21
CA ILE A 21 -8.23 9.79 0.90
C ILE A 21 -7.51 11.12 0.69
N THR A 22 -8.06 12.19 1.24
CA THR A 22 -7.37 13.47 1.31
C THR A 22 -6.71 13.61 2.68
N ILE A 23 -5.42 13.93 2.69
CA ILE A 23 -4.62 14.12 3.91
C ILE A 23 -4.16 15.57 3.98
N ASP A 24 -4.38 16.21 5.12
CA ASP A 24 -3.94 17.59 5.38
C ASP A 24 -2.46 17.59 5.82
N ALA A 25 -1.59 17.25 4.87
CA ALA A 25 -0.15 17.20 5.03
C ALA A 25 0.56 17.40 3.67
N PRO A 26 1.82 17.88 3.67
CA PRO A 26 2.62 17.94 2.46
C PRO A 26 2.85 16.54 1.87
N ALA A 27 2.92 16.45 0.54
CA ALA A 27 3.20 15.19 -0.15
C ALA A 27 4.53 14.56 0.31
N SER A 28 5.54 15.36 0.60
CA SER A 28 6.85 14.89 1.07
C SER A 28 6.76 14.13 2.41
N VAL A 29 5.95 14.62 3.34
CA VAL A 29 5.75 13.98 4.66
C VAL A 29 5.11 12.61 4.49
N ILE A 30 4.08 12.53 3.64
CA ILE A 30 3.37 11.28 3.34
C ILE A 30 4.30 10.31 2.62
N PHE A 31 5.02 10.80 1.61
CA PHE A 31 5.90 9.98 0.79
C PHE A 31 7.06 9.38 1.60
N ASP A 32 7.60 10.11 2.56
CA ASP A 32 8.65 9.61 3.45
C ASP A 32 8.21 8.37 4.25
N LEU A 33 6.94 8.33 4.67
CA LEU A 33 6.38 7.15 5.33
C LEU A 33 6.23 5.97 4.35
N LEU A 34 5.74 6.24 3.15
CA LEU A 34 5.58 5.19 2.12
C LEU A 34 6.92 4.62 1.67
N ALA A 35 7.95 5.47 1.57
CA ALA A 35 9.29 5.07 1.16
C ALA A 35 10.08 4.38 2.28
N SER A 36 9.57 4.31 3.51
CA SER A 36 10.24 3.66 4.64
C SER A 36 9.61 2.30 4.94
N PRO A 37 10.28 1.17 4.62
CA PRO A 37 9.75 -0.16 4.98
C PRO A 37 9.43 -0.31 6.47
N ALA A 38 10.24 0.29 7.34
CA ALA A 38 10.01 0.24 8.79
C ALA A 38 8.73 0.94 9.23
N ALA A 39 8.24 1.90 8.45
CA ALA A 39 7.00 2.62 8.75
C ALA A 39 5.73 1.87 8.32
N HIS A 40 5.83 0.90 7.42
CA HIS A 40 4.67 0.20 6.85
C HIS A 40 3.80 -0.45 7.92
N GLN A 41 4.38 -1.00 8.96
CA GLN A 41 3.65 -1.60 10.08
C GLN A 41 2.70 -0.60 10.76
N ARG A 42 3.04 0.68 10.77
CA ARG A 42 2.28 1.72 11.47
C ARG A 42 0.95 2.03 10.81
N PHE A 43 0.85 1.85 9.49
CA PHE A 43 -0.37 2.16 8.74
C PHE A 43 -0.98 0.96 7.99
N ASP A 44 -0.44 -0.25 8.16
CA ASP A 44 -1.02 -1.44 7.53
C ASP A 44 -2.41 -1.76 8.10
N GLY A 45 -3.44 -1.60 7.28
CA GLY A 45 -4.83 -1.82 7.66
C GLY A 45 -5.21 -3.29 7.78
N SER A 46 -4.41 -4.21 7.20
CA SER A 46 -4.65 -5.65 7.33
C SER A 46 -4.19 -6.21 8.68
N GLY A 47 -3.28 -5.49 9.37
CA GLY A 47 -2.63 -5.98 10.57
C GLY A 47 -1.66 -7.15 10.33
N SER A 48 -1.41 -7.50 9.07
CA SER A 48 -0.55 -8.63 8.72
C SER A 48 0.94 -8.28 8.64
N VAL A 49 1.27 -7.01 8.38
CA VAL A 49 2.66 -6.53 8.37
C VAL A 49 3.18 -6.41 9.78
N ARG A 50 4.28 -7.08 10.08
CA ARG A 50 4.90 -7.07 11.42
C ARG A 50 6.11 -6.15 11.49
N ASN A 51 7.14 -6.40 10.70
CA ASN A 51 8.33 -5.56 10.66
C ASN A 51 9.09 -5.75 9.36
N ALA A 52 9.91 -4.77 9.02
CA ALA A 52 10.87 -4.90 7.93
C ALA A 52 12.01 -5.81 8.38
N ILE A 53 12.39 -6.78 7.54
CA ILE A 53 13.45 -7.75 7.83
C ILE A 53 14.67 -7.59 6.92
N SER A 54 14.54 -6.91 5.80
CA SER A 54 15.63 -6.65 4.87
C SER A 54 15.30 -5.46 3.98
N GLY A 55 16.33 -4.85 3.41
CA GLY A 55 16.20 -3.73 2.49
C GLY A 55 16.79 -2.43 3.04
N PRO A 56 16.79 -1.38 2.23
CA PRO A 56 17.29 -0.06 2.64
C PRO A 56 16.32 0.62 3.63
N ASP A 57 16.84 1.58 4.38
CA ASP A 57 16.02 2.41 5.27
C ASP A 57 15.00 3.25 4.49
N ARG A 58 15.38 3.69 3.29
CA ARG A 58 14.52 4.42 2.37
C ARG A 58 14.54 3.75 1.00
N LEU A 59 13.37 3.49 0.47
CA LEU A 59 13.20 2.86 -0.85
C LEU A 59 13.63 3.78 -1.99
N PHE A 60 14.03 3.17 -3.09
CA PHE A 60 14.40 3.80 -4.36
C PHE A 60 14.03 2.86 -5.50
N LEU A 61 14.08 3.34 -6.74
CA LEU A 61 13.77 2.49 -7.91
C LEU A 61 14.71 1.28 -7.97
N GLY A 62 14.13 0.10 -8.06
CA GLY A 62 14.86 -1.17 -8.08
C GLY A 62 15.20 -1.73 -6.71
N ALA A 63 14.94 -1.01 -5.63
CA ALA A 63 15.17 -1.50 -4.27
C ALA A 63 14.34 -2.76 -4.00
N THR A 64 14.93 -3.73 -3.32
CA THR A 64 14.22 -4.90 -2.80
C THR A 64 14.11 -4.80 -1.29
N PHE A 65 12.96 -5.19 -0.76
CA PHE A 65 12.75 -5.21 0.69
C PHE A 65 11.90 -6.40 1.09
N GLY A 66 12.21 -6.96 2.25
CA GLY A 66 11.50 -8.07 2.84
C GLY A 66 10.70 -7.62 4.05
N MET A 67 9.52 -8.18 4.22
CA MET A 67 8.63 -7.92 5.34
C MET A 67 8.24 -9.21 6.04
N ALA A 68 8.27 -9.20 7.37
CA ALA A 68 7.66 -10.25 8.16
C ALA A 68 6.15 -10.01 8.20
N MET A 69 5.38 -11.04 7.87
CA MET A 69 3.92 -11.01 7.79
C MET A 69 3.31 -12.06 8.70
N LYS A 70 2.09 -11.85 9.12
CA LYS A 70 1.32 -12.86 9.85
C LYS A 70 -0.16 -12.78 9.52
N ILE A 71 -0.66 -13.82 8.85
CA ILE A 71 -2.09 -14.09 8.69
C ILE A 71 -2.28 -15.52 9.20
N LYS A 72 -2.76 -15.73 10.43
CA LYS A 72 -2.85 -17.02 11.13
C LYS A 72 -1.47 -17.64 11.41
N VAL A 73 -0.62 -17.81 10.37
CA VAL A 73 0.77 -18.30 10.50
C VAL A 73 1.74 -17.21 10.04
N PRO A 74 2.95 -17.13 10.66
CA PRO A 74 3.96 -16.18 10.20
C PRO A 74 4.55 -16.61 8.86
N TYR A 75 4.81 -15.64 7.98
CA TYR A 75 5.48 -15.85 6.70
C TYR A 75 6.28 -14.59 6.32
N ARG A 76 7.10 -14.70 5.29
CA ARG A 76 7.92 -13.61 4.78
C ARG A 76 7.59 -13.32 3.33
N ILE A 77 7.60 -12.05 2.97
CA ILE A 77 7.42 -11.62 1.60
C ILE A 77 8.62 -10.79 1.15
N LYS A 78 8.84 -10.76 -0.17
CA LYS A 78 9.84 -9.92 -0.80
C LYS A 78 9.18 -9.10 -1.89
N ASN A 79 9.46 -7.81 -1.87
CA ASN A 79 8.96 -6.85 -2.84
C ASN A 79 10.11 -6.13 -3.54
N THR A 80 9.88 -5.70 -4.77
CA THR A 80 10.82 -4.89 -5.55
C THR A 80 10.12 -3.61 -5.99
N VAL A 81 10.74 -2.46 -5.77
CA VAL A 81 10.21 -1.18 -6.23
C VAL A 81 10.38 -1.10 -7.75
N VAL A 82 9.25 -1.01 -8.46
CA VAL A 82 9.21 -1.01 -9.93
C VAL A 82 8.86 0.35 -10.52
N GLU A 83 8.27 1.24 -9.72
CA GLU A 83 8.04 2.63 -10.08
C GLU A 83 8.39 3.50 -8.88
N PHE A 84 9.05 4.61 -9.13
CA PHE A 84 9.45 5.56 -8.08
C PHE A 84 9.57 6.96 -8.67
N GLU A 85 8.68 7.84 -8.26
CA GLU A 85 8.73 9.26 -8.56
C GLU A 85 8.56 10.02 -7.24
N GLU A 86 9.61 10.72 -6.81
CA GLU A 86 9.68 11.38 -5.50
C GLU A 86 8.46 12.27 -5.25
N ASN A 87 7.81 12.06 -4.11
CA ASN A 87 6.61 12.77 -3.65
C ASN A 87 5.36 12.62 -4.55
N LYS A 88 5.39 11.70 -5.52
CA LYS A 88 4.27 11.51 -6.47
C LYS A 88 3.79 10.08 -6.58
N LYS A 89 4.70 9.12 -6.74
CA LYS A 89 4.31 7.73 -6.95
C LYS A 89 5.35 6.75 -6.48
N ILE A 90 4.91 5.69 -5.82
CA ILE A 90 5.72 4.53 -5.51
C ILE A 90 4.91 3.26 -5.76
N THR A 91 5.51 2.29 -6.45
CA THR A 91 4.91 0.99 -6.74
C THR A 91 5.90 -0.09 -6.42
N TRP A 92 5.48 -1.11 -5.70
CA TRP A 92 6.29 -2.31 -5.51
C TRP A 92 5.56 -3.55 -6.01
N CYS A 93 6.34 -4.49 -6.52
CA CYS A 93 5.87 -5.74 -7.08
C CYS A 93 6.22 -6.88 -6.13
N HIS A 94 5.21 -7.66 -5.75
CA HIS A 94 5.39 -8.87 -4.97
C HIS A 94 6.08 -9.96 -5.81
N LEU A 95 6.77 -10.88 -5.16
CA LEU A 95 7.40 -12.02 -5.83
C LEU A 95 6.43 -12.81 -6.72
N MET A 96 5.16 -12.89 -6.35
CA MET A 96 4.09 -13.55 -7.13
C MET A 96 3.45 -12.64 -8.19
N LYS A 97 4.07 -11.51 -8.51
CA LYS A 97 3.75 -10.61 -9.64
C LYS A 97 2.55 -9.67 -9.48
N TRP A 98 1.88 -9.60 -8.35
CA TRP A 98 0.95 -8.51 -8.11
C TRP A 98 1.66 -7.26 -7.60
N THR A 99 1.04 -6.09 -7.81
CA THR A 99 1.63 -4.79 -7.45
C THR A 99 0.76 -4.01 -6.47
N TRP A 100 1.43 -3.23 -5.64
CA TRP A 100 0.84 -2.22 -4.77
C TRP A 100 1.40 -0.86 -5.16
N SER A 101 0.51 0.13 -5.34
CA SER A 101 0.88 1.49 -5.73
C SER A 101 0.28 2.51 -4.79
N TYR A 102 1.03 3.57 -4.55
CA TYR A 102 0.53 4.81 -3.94
C TYR A 102 0.83 5.98 -4.88
N GLU A 103 -0.21 6.74 -5.22
CA GLU A 103 -0.09 7.97 -5.99
C GLU A 103 -0.48 9.15 -5.12
N LEU A 104 0.33 10.20 -5.15
CA LEU A 104 0.14 11.42 -4.37
C LEU A 104 -0.08 12.59 -5.32
N GLN A 105 -1.21 13.28 -5.14
CA GLN A 105 -1.54 14.51 -5.86
C GLN A 105 -1.62 15.65 -4.85
N ALA A 106 -0.59 16.49 -4.83
CA ALA A 106 -0.61 17.70 -4.01
C ALA A 106 -1.60 18.71 -4.61
N VAL A 107 -2.65 19.02 -3.85
CA VAL A 107 -3.68 20.00 -4.26
C VAL A 107 -3.48 21.34 -3.58
N ALA A 108 -2.68 21.39 -2.54
CA ALA A 108 -2.21 22.58 -1.84
C ALA A 108 -0.91 22.25 -1.09
N PRO A 109 -0.14 23.22 -0.58
CA PRO A 109 1.11 22.94 0.13
C PRO A 109 0.99 21.94 1.28
N ASN A 110 -0.13 21.96 1.99
CA ASN A 110 -0.42 21.08 3.13
C ASN A 110 -1.66 20.22 2.90
N LYS A 111 -1.95 19.87 1.65
CA LYS A 111 -3.09 19.01 1.33
C LYS A 111 -2.78 18.13 0.13
N THR A 112 -2.89 16.83 0.31
CA THR A 112 -2.55 15.82 -0.69
C THR A 112 -3.66 14.78 -0.80
N ILE A 113 -4.03 14.45 -2.03
CA ILE A 113 -4.89 13.29 -2.31
C ILE A 113 -3.97 12.08 -2.49
N VAL A 114 -4.22 11.03 -1.71
CA VAL A 114 -3.46 9.77 -1.77
C VAL A 114 -4.37 8.68 -2.31
N THR A 115 -3.96 8.04 -3.39
CA THR A 115 -4.66 6.91 -4.00
C THR A 115 -3.79 5.66 -3.84
N GLU A 116 -4.31 4.65 -3.19
CA GLU A 116 -3.71 3.32 -3.07
C GLU A 116 -4.36 2.39 -4.07
N SER A 117 -3.57 1.62 -4.80
CA SER A 117 -4.05 0.66 -5.80
C SER A 117 -3.38 -0.69 -5.63
N PHE A 118 -4.15 -1.74 -5.87
CA PHE A 118 -3.68 -3.12 -5.94
C PHE A 118 -4.01 -3.69 -7.31
N ASP A 119 -3.05 -4.29 -7.97
CA ASP A 119 -3.22 -4.88 -9.30
C ASP A 119 -2.65 -6.29 -9.35
N ALA A 120 -3.54 -7.26 -9.49
CA ALA A 120 -3.23 -8.67 -9.72
C ALA A 120 -3.82 -9.16 -11.05
N SER A 121 -4.14 -8.25 -11.98
CA SER A 121 -4.76 -8.58 -13.26
C SER A 121 -3.86 -9.43 -14.17
N LYS A 122 -2.55 -9.34 -14.01
CA LYS A 122 -1.54 -10.02 -14.82
C LYS A 122 -1.08 -11.37 -14.27
N ILE A 123 -1.56 -11.75 -13.08
CA ILE A 123 -1.17 -13.03 -12.48
C ILE A 123 -1.94 -14.19 -13.08
N SER A 124 -1.33 -15.39 -13.06
CA SER A 124 -1.93 -16.61 -13.58
C SER A 124 -1.50 -17.84 -12.75
N GLY A 125 -2.07 -18.99 -13.05
CA GLY A 125 -1.66 -20.25 -12.44
C GLY A 125 -1.79 -20.27 -10.92
N PHE A 126 -0.76 -20.75 -10.22
CA PHE A 126 -0.74 -20.92 -8.78
C PHE A 126 -0.95 -19.60 -8.02
N ALA A 127 -0.35 -18.50 -8.48
CA ALA A 127 -0.50 -17.20 -7.84
C ALA A 127 -1.96 -16.73 -7.82
N LYS A 128 -2.67 -16.90 -8.94
CA LYS A 128 -4.10 -16.56 -9.06
C LYS A 128 -4.95 -17.46 -8.16
N TRP A 129 -4.68 -18.76 -8.17
CA TRP A 129 -5.38 -19.72 -7.31
C TRP A 129 -5.19 -19.36 -5.82
N TRP A 130 -3.95 -19.09 -5.43
CA TRP A 130 -3.63 -18.70 -4.05
C TRP A 130 -4.35 -17.43 -3.63
N LEU A 131 -4.31 -16.39 -4.47
CA LEU A 131 -4.96 -15.11 -4.17
C LEU A 131 -6.46 -15.25 -4.00
N ASN A 132 -7.11 -16.04 -4.89
CA ASN A 132 -8.54 -16.30 -4.79
C ASN A 132 -8.89 -17.16 -3.57
N ARG A 133 -8.06 -18.14 -3.25
CA ARG A 133 -8.26 -19.04 -2.11
C ARG A 133 -8.17 -18.31 -0.77
N THR A 134 -7.31 -17.31 -0.66
CA THR A 134 -7.15 -16.54 0.59
C THR A 134 -8.26 -15.51 0.80
N GLY A 135 -9.10 -15.25 -0.19
CA GLY A 135 -10.13 -14.21 -0.12
C GLY A 135 -9.55 -12.78 -0.12
N ALA A 136 -8.29 -12.61 -0.53
CA ALA A 136 -7.61 -11.31 -0.50
C ALA A 136 -8.35 -10.25 -1.30
N MET A 137 -8.93 -10.61 -2.46
CA MET A 137 -9.65 -9.66 -3.30
C MET A 137 -10.90 -9.09 -2.63
N ASP A 138 -11.55 -9.86 -1.77
CA ASP A 138 -12.73 -9.40 -1.02
C ASP A 138 -12.35 -8.49 0.15
N HIS A 139 -11.17 -8.69 0.73
CA HIS A 139 -10.69 -7.96 1.90
C HIS A 139 -9.82 -6.75 1.54
N ASN A 140 -9.09 -6.78 0.44
CA ASN A 140 -8.13 -5.74 0.08
C ASN A 140 -8.74 -4.32 0.06
N PRO A 141 -9.92 -4.06 -0.55
CA PRO A 141 -10.48 -2.71 -0.53
C PRO A 141 -10.70 -2.17 0.88
N LYS A 142 -11.16 -3.00 1.80
CA LYS A 142 -11.38 -2.62 3.21
C LYS A 142 -10.06 -2.37 3.93
N TRP A 143 -9.06 -3.21 3.70
CA TRP A 143 -7.73 -3.06 4.29
C TRP A 143 -7.02 -1.82 3.76
N MET A 144 -7.14 -1.54 2.45
CA MET A 144 -6.62 -0.33 1.83
C MET A 144 -7.26 0.92 2.43
N ALA A 145 -8.57 0.92 2.58
CA ALA A 145 -9.28 2.04 3.23
C ALA A 145 -8.80 2.26 4.67
N LYS A 146 -8.59 1.20 5.44
CA LYS A 146 -8.04 1.29 6.80
C LYS A 146 -6.60 1.80 6.81
N SER A 147 -5.77 1.36 5.87
CA SER A 147 -4.39 1.82 5.73
C SER A 147 -4.33 3.32 5.46
N LEU A 148 -5.18 3.82 4.56
CA LEU A 148 -5.25 5.23 4.23
C LEU A 148 -5.73 6.09 5.42
N VAL A 149 -6.72 5.61 6.19
CA VAL A 149 -7.17 6.28 7.41
C VAL A 149 -6.06 6.33 8.46
N ALA A 150 -5.31 5.23 8.64
CA ALA A 150 -4.18 5.19 9.56
C ALA A 150 -3.05 6.13 9.11
N LEU A 151 -2.74 6.15 7.82
CA LEU A 151 -1.75 7.06 7.25
C LEU A 151 -2.13 8.54 7.47
N LYS A 152 -3.41 8.88 7.25
CA LYS A 152 -3.94 10.21 7.54
C LYS A 152 -3.77 10.58 9.02
N ALA A 153 -4.10 9.69 9.92
CA ALA A 153 -3.96 9.93 11.37
C ALA A 153 -2.50 10.19 11.78
N ILE A 154 -1.55 9.46 11.20
CA ILE A 154 -0.13 9.64 11.45
C ILE A 154 0.36 11.00 10.94
N CYS A 155 -0.04 11.39 9.73
CA CYS A 155 0.43 12.62 9.08
C CYS A 155 -0.19 13.88 9.67
N GLU A 156 -1.41 13.81 10.18
CA GLU A 156 -2.15 14.94 10.76
C GLU A 156 -2.06 15.02 12.27
N GLY A 157 -1.59 13.95 12.89
CA GLY A 157 -1.41 13.85 14.34
C GLY A 157 -0.14 14.52 14.84
#